data_b485570a57dc7c66a2a457ad823248a0
#
_entry.id   b485570a57dc7c66a2a457ad823248a0
#
_cell.length_a   1.000
_cell.length_b   1.000
_cell.length_c   1.000
_cell.angle_alpha   90.00
_cell.angle_beta   90.00
_cell.angle_gamma   90.00
#
_symmetry.space_group_name_H-M   'P 1'
#
loop_
_entity.id
_entity.type
_entity.pdbx_description
1 polymer ?
#
loop_
_entity_poly.entity_id
_entity_poly.type
_entity_poly.pdbx_seq_one_letter_code
_entity_poly.pdbx_strand_id
1 'polypeptide(L)'
;MENKVLRVLNWGNTEEEKIANEAIARFNENNPDVEVKQTCVPVTSWSDFIQKWITMSTSGEAPDVINIGLEAVHMAVSNDLLMPLDEIVSGDQELSKVKEEYAPVLLDGFSVDDNLYGLPNGSQTMVMYYNKTMFDEAGLEYPKDGWTWDEFYEDAKKLTKSDGSVYGYGLSSSYFQLTPWWSTNSTALVDENQNPALNSKKMVESVEFLDKLVKEKVTPDPISSDVYTMFSSKQLAMVGAGRWVLNTWQDAGLTNADFDCVQWPVNEKEGSVFGGAAWCISKNTENKELSIELLKSLVSEETLKAVAAGGQQVPPTESLATDTEIMGTTPDNIEGIWKAVTVASPVAAPTYFGDLEQTTLRCMEEVFSGGKDVQQALDDAQKEVEEKAK
;
A
#
# COMPACT_ATOMS: atom_id res chain seq x y z
N MET A 1 20.66 30.01 -26.01
CA MET A 1 20.43 28.56 -26.00
C MET A 1 18.97 28.41 -25.57
N GLU A 2 18.15 27.62 -26.28
CA GLU A 2 16.80 27.33 -25.77
C GLU A 2 16.95 26.56 -24.45
N ASN A 3 16.33 27.05 -23.39
CA ASN A 3 16.30 26.33 -22.12
C ASN A 3 15.63 24.99 -22.37
N LYS A 4 16.29 23.91 -21.98
CA LYS A 4 15.66 22.58 -22.01
C LYS A 4 14.55 22.53 -20.96
N VAL A 5 13.37 22.08 -21.34
CA VAL A 5 12.23 21.93 -20.45
C VAL A 5 12.04 20.46 -20.13
N LEU A 6 12.07 20.12 -18.86
CA LEU A 6 11.76 18.80 -18.34
C LEU A 6 10.40 18.85 -17.60
N ARG A 7 9.50 17.93 -17.88
CA ARG A 7 8.16 17.93 -17.29
C ARG A 7 8.00 16.76 -16.32
N VAL A 8 7.48 17.06 -15.14
CA VAL A 8 7.18 16.09 -14.09
C VAL A 8 5.67 16.06 -13.86
N LEU A 9 5.10 14.86 -13.90
CA LEU A 9 3.73 14.62 -13.47
C LEU A 9 3.75 13.75 -12.23
N ASN A 10 3.20 14.23 -11.12
CA ASN A 10 3.04 13.43 -9.93
C ASN A 10 1.62 13.56 -9.35
N TRP A 11 1.20 12.53 -8.66
CA TRP A 11 0.00 12.59 -7.83
C TRP A 11 0.38 13.03 -6.41
N GLY A 12 -0.60 13.49 -5.66
CA GLY A 12 -0.41 13.77 -4.24
C GLY A 12 -1.11 15.03 -3.77
N ASN A 13 -0.80 15.38 -2.55
CA ASN A 13 -1.19 16.61 -1.90
C ASN A 13 -0.03 17.62 -1.86
N THR A 14 -0.20 18.70 -1.13
CA THR A 14 0.81 19.77 -1.00
C THR A 14 2.13 19.28 -0.39
N GLU A 15 2.12 18.24 0.46
CA GLU A 15 3.35 17.73 1.06
C GLU A 15 4.15 16.89 0.07
N GLU A 16 3.51 15.99 -0.69
CA GLU A 16 4.16 15.25 -1.77
C GLU A 16 4.70 16.18 -2.85
N GLU A 17 3.94 17.24 -3.19
CA GLU A 17 4.38 18.26 -4.13
C GLU A 17 5.65 18.98 -3.64
N LYS A 18 5.70 19.34 -2.35
CA LYS A 18 6.86 20.00 -1.74
C LYS A 18 8.10 19.10 -1.76
N ILE A 19 7.97 17.83 -1.37
CA ILE A 19 9.07 16.87 -1.37
C ILE A 19 9.65 16.71 -2.79
N ALA A 20 8.80 16.58 -3.79
CA ALA A 20 9.24 16.50 -5.18
C ALA A 20 9.94 17.80 -5.62
N ASN A 21 9.45 18.98 -5.23
CA ASN A 21 10.08 20.26 -5.52
C ASN A 21 11.47 20.40 -4.87
N GLU A 22 11.66 19.89 -3.66
CA GLU A 22 12.98 19.88 -3.01
C GLU A 22 13.97 18.97 -3.76
N ALA A 23 13.53 17.81 -4.25
CA ALA A 23 14.34 16.94 -5.10
C ALA A 23 14.68 17.60 -6.46
N ILE A 24 13.72 18.31 -7.06
CA ILE A 24 13.92 19.09 -8.29
C ILE A 24 14.92 20.21 -8.05
N ALA A 25 14.86 20.89 -6.90
CA ALA A 25 15.83 21.94 -6.56
C ALA A 25 17.26 21.41 -6.51
N ARG A 26 17.50 20.24 -5.90
CA ARG A 26 18.81 19.57 -5.90
C ARG A 26 19.28 19.19 -7.32
N PHE A 27 18.39 18.68 -8.15
CA PHE A 27 18.69 18.41 -9.56
C PHE A 27 19.13 19.69 -10.29
N ASN A 28 18.45 20.82 -10.05
CA ASN A 28 18.73 22.10 -10.71
C ASN A 28 20.08 22.71 -10.29
N GLU A 29 20.62 22.37 -9.11
CA GLU A 29 21.97 22.81 -8.70
C GLU A 29 23.04 22.34 -9.69
N ASN A 30 22.86 21.12 -10.23
CA ASN A 30 23.77 20.55 -11.23
C ASN A 30 23.33 20.83 -12.69
N ASN A 31 22.09 21.28 -12.90
CA ASN A 31 21.45 21.49 -14.19
C ASN A 31 20.81 22.91 -14.27
N PRO A 32 21.55 24.02 -14.07
CA PRO A 32 20.96 25.36 -13.93
C PRO A 32 20.29 25.88 -15.20
N ASP A 33 20.62 25.31 -16.38
CA ASP A 33 20.02 25.67 -17.66
C ASP A 33 18.78 24.85 -18.03
N VAL A 34 18.28 24.00 -17.11
CA VAL A 34 17.09 23.18 -17.30
C VAL A 34 15.92 23.76 -16.51
N GLU A 35 14.83 24.06 -17.20
CA GLU A 35 13.56 24.42 -16.56
C GLU A 35 12.77 23.15 -16.25
N VAL A 36 12.49 22.86 -14.99
CA VAL A 36 11.62 21.74 -14.60
C VAL A 36 10.20 22.26 -14.31
N LYS A 37 9.22 21.74 -15.04
CA LYS A 37 7.79 22.04 -14.87
C LYS A 37 7.09 20.87 -14.18
N GLN A 38 6.74 21.05 -12.92
CA GLN A 38 5.98 20.07 -12.15
C GLN A 38 4.48 20.32 -12.27
N THR A 39 3.73 19.23 -12.43
CA THR A 39 2.28 19.19 -12.32
C THR A 39 1.91 18.15 -11.27
N CYS A 40 1.46 18.59 -10.11
CA CYS A 40 0.93 17.72 -9.05
C CYS A 40 -0.60 17.68 -9.13
N VAL A 41 -1.20 16.50 -9.10
CA VAL A 41 -2.65 16.33 -9.20
C VAL A 41 -3.18 15.43 -8.10
N PRO A 42 -4.30 15.77 -7.47
CA PRO A 42 -4.99 14.83 -6.61
C PRO A 42 -5.55 13.66 -7.46
N VAL A 43 -5.43 12.44 -6.95
CA VAL A 43 -5.98 11.26 -7.62
C VAL A 43 -7.31 10.88 -6.97
N THR A 44 -8.37 10.91 -7.78
CA THR A 44 -9.68 10.38 -7.42
C THR A 44 -9.91 9.01 -8.07
N SER A 45 -9.23 8.76 -9.19
CA SER A 45 -9.23 7.51 -9.94
C SER A 45 -7.93 7.41 -10.73
N TRP A 46 -7.30 6.25 -10.73
CA TRP A 46 -6.09 6.00 -11.53
C TRP A 46 -6.37 6.04 -13.03
N SER A 47 -7.55 5.63 -13.46
CA SER A 47 -7.98 5.76 -14.85
C SER A 47 -8.02 7.22 -15.30
N ASP A 48 -8.51 8.14 -14.47
CA ASP A 48 -8.52 9.58 -14.78
C ASP A 48 -7.11 10.16 -14.83
N PHE A 49 -6.22 9.69 -13.95
CA PHE A 49 -4.82 10.09 -13.97
C PHE A 49 -4.12 9.66 -15.27
N ILE A 50 -4.29 8.42 -15.69
CA ILE A 50 -3.76 7.90 -16.96
C ILE A 50 -4.35 8.68 -18.15
N GLN A 51 -5.66 8.97 -18.14
CA GLN A 51 -6.30 9.77 -19.20
C GLN A 51 -5.75 11.20 -19.27
N LYS A 52 -5.47 11.82 -18.11
CA LYS A 52 -4.80 13.12 -18.04
C LYS A 52 -3.40 13.07 -18.65
N TRP A 53 -2.61 12.03 -18.31
CA TRP A 53 -1.28 11.83 -18.88
C TRP A 53 -1.34 11.69 -20.40
N ILE A 54 -2.23 10.86 -20.94
CA ILE A 54 -2.46 10.70 -22.38
C ILE A 54 -2.81 12.04 -23.03
N THR A 55 -3.67 12.83 -22.38
CA THR A 55 -4.06 14.15 -22.88
C THR A 55 -2.87 15.12 -22.93
N MET A 56 -2.04 15.16 -21.89
CA MET A 56 -0.81 15.96 -21.87
C MET A 56 0.15 15.53 -22.99
N SER A 57 0.29 14.22 -23.20
CA SER A 57 1.15 13.68 -24.25
C SER A 57 0.68 14.06 -25.66
N THR A 58 -0.63 14.10 -25.90
CA THR A 58 -1.19 14.48 -27.21
C THR A 58 -1.21 15.99 -27.46
N SER A 59 -1.16 16.79 -26.40
CA SER A 59 -1.13 18.27 -26.50
C SER A 59 0.30 18.86 -26.63
N GLY A 60 1.33 18.02 -26.66
CA GLY A 60 2.74 18.46 -26.71
C GLY A 60 3.31 18.84 -25.35
N GLU A 61 2.63 18.47 -24.27
CA GLU A 61 3.05 18.67 -22.87
C GLU A 61 3.34 17.33 -22.19
N ALA A 62 3.81 16.33 -22.94
CA ALA A 62 4.13 15.01 -22.40
C ALA A 62 5.07 15.11 -21.20
N PRO A 63 4.76 14.46 -20.08
CA PRO A 63 5.69 14.39 -18.95
C PRO A 63 6.90 13.50 -19.32
N ASP A 64 8.06 13.86 -18.81
CA ASP A 64 9.30 13.10 -18.96
C ASP A 64 9.49 12.13 -17.79
N VAL A 65 9.18 12.57 -16.57
CA VAL A 65 9.27 11.78 -15.33
C VAL A 65 7.92 11.79 -14.62
N ILE A 66 7.48 10.62 -14.18
CA ILE A 66 6.14 10.45 -13.63
C ILE A 66 6.22 9.69 -12.30
N ASN A 67 5.45 10.14 -11.31
CA ASN A 67 5.18 9.37 -10.11
C ASN A 67 3.79 8.76 -10.20
N ILE A 68 3.69 7.44 -10.11
CA ILE A 68 2.41 6.72 -10.15
C ILE A 68 2.28 5.74 -8.99
N GLY A 69 1.03 5.52 -8.54
CA GLY A 69 0.73 4.45 -7.61
C GLY A 69 0.81 3.08 -8.26
N LEU A 70 1.02 2.08 -7.44
CA LEU A 70 1.09 0.67 -7.83
C LEU A 70 -0.15 0.26 -8.65
N GLU A 71 -1.31 0.79 -8.32
CA GLU A 71 -2.59 0.53 -8.98
C GLU A 71 -2.65 0.99 -10.45
N ALA A 72 -1.74 1.88 -10.85
CA ALA A 72 -1.70 2.41 -12.21
C ALA A 72 -0.63 1.76 -13.13
N VAL A 73 0.29 0.96 -12.57
CA VAL A 73 1.45 0.46 -13.33
C VAL A 73 1.02 -0.40 -14.51
N HIS A 74 0.19 -1.42 -14.30
CA HIS A 74 -0.30 -2.28 -15.38
C HIS A 74 -1.08 -1.50 -16.45
N MET A 75 -1.88 -0.51 -16.05
CA MET A 75 -2.58 0.38 -16.99
C MET A 75 -1.60 1.22 -17.81
N ALA A 76 -0.58 1.78 -17.17
CA ALA A 76 0.42 2.61 -17.86
C ALA A 76 1.25 1.78 -18.85
N VAL A 77 1.67 0.58 -18.46
CA VAL A 77 2.42 -0.33 -19.32
C VAL A 77 1.57 -0.80 -20.51
N SER A 78 0.31 -1.20 -20.29
CA SER A 78 -0.60 -1.63 -21.36
C SER A 78 -0.94 -0.53 -22.37
N ASN A 79 -0.84 0.74 -21.96
CA ASN A 79 -0.99 1.91 -22.84
C ASN A 79 0.34 2.38 -23.46
N ASP A 80 1.42 1.61 -23.29
CA ASP A 80 2.76 1.92 -23.85
C ASP A 80 3.33 3.27 -23.40
N LEU A 81 3.06 3.68 -22.16
CA LEU A 81 3.42 4.98 -21.62
C LEU A 81 4.76 4.99 -20.88
N LEU A 82 5.24 3.85 -20.38
CA LEU A 82 6.42 3.73 -19.53
C LEU A 82 7.61 3.12 -20.27
N MET A 83 8.80 3.59 -19.90
CA MET A 83 10.08 3.05 -20.34
C MET A 83 10.56 1.99 -19.36
N PRO A 84 10.97 0.78 -19.81
CA PRO A 84 11.65 -0.17 -18.95
C PRO A 84 12.95 0.42 -18.39
N LEU A 85 13.20 0.22 -17.10
CA LEU A 85 14.34 0.82 -16.40
C LEU A 85 15.53 -0.15 -16.25
N ASP A 86 15.43 -1.40 -16.64
CA ASP A 86 16.45 -2.45 -16.38
C ASP A 86 17.81 -2.07 -16.95
N GLU A 87 17.88 -1.69 -18.22
CA GLU A 87 19.12 -1.26 -18.85
C GLU A 87 19.66 0.05 -18.28
N ILE A 88 18.77 0.98 -17.91
CA ILE A 88 19.12 2.25 -17.29
C ILE A 88 19.76 2.02 -15.93
N VAL A 89 19.08 1.22 -15.09
CA VAL A 89 19.54 0.91 -13.74
C VAL A 89 20.84 0.11 -13.76
N SER A 90 20.96 -0.90 -14.62
CA SER A 90 22.18 -1.71 -14.72
C SER A 90 23.36 -0.95 -15.35
N GLY A 91 23.09 0.06 -16.18
CA GLY A 91 24.09 0.91 -16.81
C GLY A 91 24.54 2.10 -15.96
N ASP A 92 23.88 2.40 -14.85
CA ASP A 92 24.20 3.51 -13.95
C ASP A 92 24.57 3.00 -12.56
N GLN A 93 25.77 3.33 -12.09
CA GLN A 93 26.31 2.82 -10.82
C GLN A 93 25.50 3.27 -9.59
N GLU A 94 24.97 4.48 -9.60
CA GLU A 94 24.17 5.02 -8.51
C GLU A 94 22.81 4.34 -8.44
N LEU A 95 22.09 4.23 -9.56
CA LEU A 95 20.80 3.54 -9.62
C LEU A 95 20.91 2.03 -9.36
N SER A 96 22.01 1.39 -9.80
CA SER A 96 22.29 -0.02 -9.47
C SER A 96 22.37 -0.21 -7.95
N LYS A 97 23.10 0.68 -7.26
CA LYS A 97 23.21 0.64 -5.81
C LYS A 97 21.85 0.86 -5.12
N VAL A 98 21.09 1.85 -5.58
CA VAL A 98 19.72 2.10 -5.08
C VAL A 98 18.86 0.83 -5.20
N LYS A 99 18.88 0.18 -6.37
CA LYS A 99 18.12 -1.06 -6.60
C LYS A 99 18.56 -2.19 -5.68
N GLU A 100 19.87 -2.35 -5.43
CA GLU A 100 20.42 -3.39 -4.56
C GLU A 100 20.00 -3.23 -3.08
N GLU A 101 19.78 -2.00 -2.63
CA GLU A 101 19.38 -1.68 -1.25
C GLU A 101 17.86 -1.79 -1.02
N TYR A 102 17.06 -1.79 -2.09
CA TYR A 102 15.61 -1.85 -1.99
C TYR A 102 15.10 -3.26 -1.65
N ALA A 103 14.02 -3.35 -0.87
CA ALA A 103 13.31 -4.61 -0.66
C ALA A 103 12.85 -5.17 -2.02
N PRO A 104 13.25 -6.42 -2.37
CA PRO A 104 12.90 -7.00 -3.67
C PRO A 104 11.41 -6.98 -3.98
N VAL A 105 10.57 -7.26 -2.99
CA VAL A 105 9.11 -7.27 -3.13
C VAL A 105 8.54 -5.94 -3.62
N LEU A 106 9.16 -4.81 -3.26
CA LEU A 106 8.75 -3.49 -3.72
C LEU A 106 9.10 -3.27 -5.19
N LEU A 107 10.25 -3.76 -5.63
CA LEU A 107 10.64 -3.72 -7.05
C LEU A 107 9.73 -4.62 -7.89
N ASP A 108 9.40 -5.81 -7.37
CA ASP A 108 8.48 -6.75 -8.04
C ASP A 108 7.11 -6.12 -8.28
N GLY A 109 6.59 -5.33 -7.33
CA GLY A 109 5.32 -4.62 -7.47
C GLY A 109 5.30 -3.57 -8.60
N PHE A 110 6.46 -3.03 -8.98
CA PHE A 110 6.61 -2.10 -10.10
C PHE A 110 7.25 -2.74 -11.32
N SER A 111 7.22 -4.07 -11.40
CA SER A 111 7.65 -4.84 -12.56
C SER A 111 6.45 -5.47 -13.27
N VAL A 112 6.48 -5.49 -14.61
CA VAL A 112 5.48 -6.12 -15.46
C VAL A 112 6.23 -6.96 -16.50
N ASP A 113 5.87 -8.22 -16.67
CA ASP A 113 6.53 -9.15 -17.60
C ASP A 113 8.06 -9.16 -17.41
N ASP A 114 8.51 -9.29 -16.15
CA ASP A 114 9.92 -9.31 -15.74
C ASP A 114 10.73 -8.02 -16.03
N ASN A 115 10.08 -6.93 -16.44
CA ASN A 115 10.72 -5.64 -16.65
C ASN A 115 10.34 -4.66 -15.54
N LEU A 116 11.34 -3.98 -14.98
CA LEU A 116 11.14 -2.91 -13.99
C LEU A 116 10.75 -1.61 -14.67
N TYR A 117 9.66 -0.97 -14.21
CA TYR A 117 9.17 0.29 -14.77
C TYR A 117 9.26 1.47 -13.81
N GLY A 118 9.44 1.24 -12.53
CA GLY A 118 9.52 2.30 -11.53
C GLY A 118 10.43 1.99 -10.35
N LEU A 119 11.03 3.01 -9.78
CA LEU A 119 11.76 2.92 -8.52
C LEU A 119 10.89 3.46 -7.40
N PRO A 120 10.49 2.60 -6.42
CA PRO A 120 9.63 3.01 -5.30
C PRO A 120 10.23 4.16 -4.49
N ASN A 121 9.40 5.13 -4.11
CA ASN A 121 9.80 6.21 -3.19
C ASN A 121 9.35 5.95 -1.75
N GLY A 122 8.61 4.88 -1.52
CA GLY A 122 8.11 4.42 -0.23
C GLY A 122 7.03 3.38 -0.41
N SER A 123 6.61 2.79 0.68
CA SER A 123 5.51 1.83 0.72
C SER A 123 4.56 2.10 1.89
N GLN A 124 3.31 1.74 1.71
CA GLN A 124 2.34 1.61 2.79
C GLN A 124 2.12 0.11 3.00
N THR A 125 2.35 -0.37 4.20
CA THR A 125 2.14 -1.77 4.57
C THR A 125 1.30 -1.85 5.83
N MET A 126 0.77 -3.02 6.14
CA MET A 126 -0.08 -3.25 7.30
C MET A 126 0.55 -4.23 8.29
N VAL A 127 0.41 -3.88 9.56
CA VAL A 127 0.67 -4.73 10.71
C VAL A 127 -0.61 -4.86 11.55
N MET A 128 -0.64 -5.78 12.50
CA MET A 128 -1.69 -5.85 13.51
C MET A 128 -1.27 -5.07 14.73
N TYR A 129 -1.96 -3.97 15.03
CA TYR A 129 -1.80 -3.24 16.29
C TYR A 129 -2.69 -3.85 17.37
N TYR A 130 -2.19 -3.93 18.59
CA TYR A 130 -2.93 -4.45 19.74
C TYR A 130 -2.82 -3.53 20.96
N ASN A 131 -3.88 -3.46 21.76
CA ASN A 131 -3.95 -2.66 22.97
C ASN A 131 -3.39 -3.46 24.17
N LYS A 132 -2.22 -3.05 24.67
CA LYS A 132 -1.51 -3.73 25.77
C LYS A 132 -2.38 -3.84 27.04
N THR A 133 -3.05 -2.76 27.43
CA THR A 133 -3.88 -2.72 28.63
C THR A 133 -5.03 -3.74 28.56
N MET A 134 -5.68 -3.88 27.40
CA MET A 134 -6.80 -4.84 27.24
C MET A 134 -6.32 -6.29 27.32
N PHE A 135 -5.13 -6.59 26.75
CA PHE A 135 -4.52 -7.92 26.89
C PHE A 135 -4.17 -8.23 28.34
N ASP A 136 -3.54 -7.28 29.07
CA ASP A 136 -3.19 -7.41 30.49
C ASP A 136 -4.45 -7.63 31.35
N GLU A 137 -5.51 -6.84 31.16
CA GLU A 137 -6.77 -6.97 31.90
C GLU A 137 -7.47 -8.31 31.63
N ALA A 138 -7.32 -8.86 30.42
CA ALA A 138 -7.87 -10.17 30.06
C ALA A 138 -6.96 -11.34 30.51
N GLY A 139 -5.75 -11.05 31.01
CA GLY A 139 -4.77 -12.09 31.39
C GLY A 139 -4.24 -12.86 30.17
N LEU A 140 -4.17 -12.22 29.02
CA LEU A 140 -3.65 -12.79 27.77
C LEU A 140 -2.19 -12.40 27.58
N GLU A 141 -1.39 -13.32 27.04
CA GLU A 141 -0.06 -12.95 26.53
C GLU A 141 -0.19 -12.05 25.29
N TYR A 142 0.78 -11.17 25.11
CA TYR A 142 0.85 -10.37 23.88
C TYR A 142 1.11 -11.26 22.66
N PRO A 143 0.47 -10.98 21.52
CA PRO A 143 0.66 -11.76 20.32
C PRO A 143 2.12 -11.67 19.85
N LYS A 144 2.61 -12.74 19.22
CA LYS A 144 3.98 -12.87 18.71
C LYS A 144 3.94 -13.19 17.23
N ASP A 145 4.98 -12.84 16.51
CA ASP A 145 5.14 -13.19 15.10
C ASP A 145 4.93 -14.70 14.88
N GLY A 146 4.19 -15.03 13.83
CA GLY A 146 3.84 -16.42 13.52
C GLY A 146 2.59 -16.93 14.24
N TRP A 147 1.89 -16.10 15.03
CA TRP A 147 0.59 -16.49 15.60
C TRP A 147 -0.42 -16.78 14.50
N THR A 148 -1.35 -17.67 14.78
CA THR A 148 -2.28 -18.22 13.79
C THR A 148 -3.62 -17.47 13.78
N TRP A 149 -4.42 -17.69 12.70
CA TRP A 149 -5.80 -17.22 12.65
C TRP A 149 -6.65 -17.75 13.82
N ASP A 150 -6.40 -18.99 14.26
CA ASP A 150 -7.12 -19.58 15.40
C ASP A 150 -6.74 -18.88 16.71
N GLU A 151 -5.46 -18.62 16.95
CA GLU A 151 -4.99 -17.87 18.12
C GLU A 151 -5.55 -16.44 18.12
N PHE A 152 -5.48 -15.75 16.98
CA PHE A 152 -6.09 -14.43 16.79
C PHE A 152 -7.59 -14.45 17.12
N TYR A 153 -8.33 -15.42 16.58
CA TYR A 153 -9.77 -15.53 16.79
C TYR A 153 -10.12 -15.78 18.26
N GLU A 154 -9.43 -16.69 18.94
CA GLU A 154 -9.67 -16.97 20.36
C GLU A 154 -9.37 -15.75 21.25
N ASP A 155 -8.29 -15.02 20.98
CA ASP A 155 -7.97 -13.79 21.70
C ASP A 155 -8.99 -12.68 21.41
N ALA A 156 -9.35 -12.48 20.15
CA ALA A 156 -10.37 -11.50 19.77
C ALA A 156 -11.71 -11.76 20.45
N LYS A 157 -12.13 -13.03 20.57
CA LYS A 157 -13.35 -13.39 21.32
C LYS A 157 -13.24 -13.06 22.80
N LYS A 158 -12.13 -13.41 23.45
CA LYS A 158 -11.94 -13.14 24.89
C LYS A 158 -11.90 -11.64 25.19
N LEU A 159 -11.37 -10.84 24.26
CA LEU A 159 -11.26 -9.39 24.38
C LEU A 159 -12.58 -8.67 24.08
N THR A 160 -13.53 -9.32 23.41
CA THR A 160 -14.85 -8.74 23.10
C THR A 160 -15.74 -8.74 24.33
N LYS A 161 -16.27 -7.57 24.70
CA LYS A 161 -17.23 -7.44 25.80
C LYS A 161 -18.66 -7.65 25.30
N SER A 162 -19.43 -8.44 26.05
CA SER A 162 -20.80 -8.80 25.69
C SER A 162 -21.79 -7.62 25.67
N ASP A 163 -21.43 -6.50 26.30
CA ASP A 163 -22.22 -5.27 26.32
C ASP A 163 -21.97 -4.38 25.07
N GLY A 164 -21.05 -4.79 24.18
CA GLY A 164 -20.70 -4.05 22.97
C GLY A 164 -19.82 -2.81 23.20
N SER A 165 -19.29 -2.63 24.42
CA SER A 165 -18.41 -1.50 24.73
C SER A 165 -17.00 -1.65 24.15
N VAL A 166 -16.54 -2.88 23.92
CA VAL A 166 -15.24 -3.22 23.34
C VAL A 166 -15.40 -4.41 22.40
N TYR A 167 -14.79 -4.30 21.22
CA TYR A 167 -14.65 -5.39 20.27
C TYR A 167 -13.20 -5.89 20.23
N GLY A 168 -13.03 -7.18 19.99
CA GLY A 168 -11.71 -7.80 19.93
C GLY A 168 -10.90 -7.36 18.71
N TYR A 169 -11.58 -7.11 17.60
CA TYR A 169 -10.93 -6.71 16.35
C TYR A 169 -11.75 -5.67 15.57
N GLY A 170 -11.08 -4.71 14.97
CA GLY A 170 -11.64 -3.74 14.05
C GLY A 170 -11.47 -4.18 12.60
N LEU A 171 -12.46 -4.93 12.06
CA LEU A 171 -12.53 -5.21 10.63
C LEU A 171 -13.09 -3.99 9.89
N SER A 172 -12.48 -3.65 8.75
CA SER A 172 -13.01 -2.64 7.83
C SER A 172 -13.15 -3.22 6.43
N SER A 173 -14.27 -2.93 5.78
CA SER A 173 -14.53 -3.30 4.39
C SER A 173 -13.80 -2.36 3.44
N SER A 174 -12.45 -2.29 3.55
CA SER A 174 -11.61 -1.58 2.60
C SER A 174 -10.69 -2.57 1.87
N TYR A 175 -10.50 -2.34 0.59
CA TYR A 175 -9.71 -3.22 -0.28
C TYR A 175 -8.32 -3.52 0.30
N PHE A 176 -7.66 -2.49 0.83
CA PHE A 176 -6.32 -2.61 1.40
C PHE A 176 -6.32 -3.40 2.72
N GLN A 177 -7.28 -3.15 3.63
CA GLN A 177 -7.39 -3.85 4.91
C GLN A 177 -7.79 -5.33 4.79
N LEU A 178 -8.48 -5.69 3.72
CA LEU A 178 -8.90 -7.07 3.48
C LEU A 178 -7.76 -7.93 2.92
N THR A 179 -6.84 -7.33 2.15
CA THR A 179 -5.79 -8.06 1.43
C THR A 179 -4.90 -8.94 2.31
N PRO A 180 -4.44 -8.55 3.52
CA PRO A 180 -3.63 -9.43 4.36
C PRO A 180 -4.32 -10.75 4.72
N TRP A 181 -5.65 -10.77 4.84
CA TRP A 181 -6.40 -11.98 5.19
C TRP A 181 -6.32 -13.05 4.11
N TRP A 182 -6.44 -12.70 2.83
CA TRP A 182 -6.22 -13.68 1.77
C TRP A 182 -4.74 -13.89 1.44
N SER A 183 -3.88 -12.90 1.62
CA SER A 183 -2.43 -13.05 1.45
C SER A 183 -1.86 -14.11 2.42
N THR A 184 -2.25 -14.08 3.69
CA THR A 184 -1.82 -15.07 4.70
C THR A 184 -2.45 -16.45 4.51
N ASN A 185 -3.52 -16.57 3.71
CA ASN A 185 -4.10 -17.82 3.27
C ASN A 185 -3.59 -18.28 1.87
N SER A 186 -2.49 -17.73 1.39
CA SER A 186 -1.89 -18.07 0.09
C SER A 186 -2.87 -17.94 -1.08
N THR A 187 -3.68 -16.88 -1.10
CA THR A 187 -4.59 -16.54 -2.20
C THR A 187 -4.57 -15.06 -2.52
N ALA A 188 -5.13 -14.67 -3.65
CA ALA A 188 -5.25 -13.29 -4.09
C ALA A 188 -6.50 -13.13 -4.96
N LEU A 189 -6.91 -11.88 -5.22
CA LEU A 189 -8.06 -11.55 -6.07
C LEU A 189 -7.81 -11.77 -7.55
N VAL A 190 -6.55 -11.89 -7.95
CA VAL A 190 -6.12 -12.24 -9.32
C VAL A 190 -5.08 -13.36 -9.27
N ASP A 191 -4.99 -14.12 -10.34
CA ASP A 191 -3.94 -15.12 -10.52
C ASP A 191 -2.62 -14.50 -11.02
N GLU A 192 -1.59 -15.30 -11.23
CA GLU A 192 -0.27 -14.88 -11.73
C GLU A 192 -0.31 -14.20 -13.11
N ASN A 193 -1.37 -14.46 -13.91
CA ASN A 193 -1.60 -13.88 -15.22
C ASN A 193 -2.55 -12.66 -15.15
N GLN A 194 -2.81 -12.13 -13.96
CA GLN A 194 -3.74 -11.03 -13.70
C GLN A 194 -5.20 -11.33 -14.09
N ASN A 195 -5.60 -12.61 -14.18
CA ASN A 195 -7.02 -12.97 -14.37
C ASN A 195 -7.76 -12.98 -13.03
N PRO A 196 -9.07 -12.67 -13.00
CA PRO A 196 -9.87 -12.73 -11.77
C PRO A 196 -9.84 -14.11 -11.09
N ALA A 197 -9.67 -14.12 -9.76
CA ALA A 197 -9.59 -15.33 -8.94
C ALA A 197 -10.37 -15.20 -7.61
N LEU A 198 -11.52 -14.48 -7.65
CA LEU A 198 -12.29 -14.13 -6.47
C LEU A 198 -13.00 -15.32 -5.82
N ASN A 199 -13.27 -16.40 -6.53
CA ASN A 199 -14.02 -17.55 -6.02
C ASN A 199 -13.18 -18.81 -5.82
N SER A 200 -11.84 -18.65 -5.71
CA SER A 200 -10.98 -19.77 -5.36
C SER A 200 -11.36 -20.34 -3.98
N LYS A 201 -11.14 -21.65 -3.76
CA LYS A 201 -11.45 -22.28 -2.47
C LYS A 201 -10.84 -21.54 -1.28
N LYS A 202 -9.60 -21.09 -1.40
CA LYS A 202 -8.89 -20.34 -0.35
C LYS A 202 -9.46 -18.93 -0.15
N MET A 203 -9.95 -18.29 -1.21
CA MET A 203 -10.63 -17.01 -1.09
C MET A 203 -11.97 -17.17 -0.35
N VAL A 204 -12.74 -18.20 -0.70
CA VAL A 204 -13.99 -18.53 0.03
C VAL A 204 -13.68 -18.75 1.51
N GLU A 205 -12.69 -19.57 1.85
CA GLU A 205 -12.24 -19.82 3.22
C GLU A 205 -11.86 -18.53 3.96
N SER A 206 -11.14 -17.63 3.30
CA SER A 206 -10.76 -16.34 3.88
C SER A 206 -11.97 -15.46 4.18
N VAL A 207 -12.91 -15.38 3.25
CA VAL A 207 -14.13 -14.56 3.45
C VAL A 207 -15.07 -15.19 4.47
N GLU A 208 -15.18 -16.53 4.52
CA GLU A 208 -15.93 -17.25 5.57
C GLU A 208 -15.36 -16.98 6.96
N PHE A 209 -14.02 -16.90 7.09
CA PHE A 209 -13.39 -16.54 8.36
C PHE A 209 -13.77 -15.11 8.79
N LEU A 210 -13.74 -14.13 7.89
CA LEU A 210 -14.13 -12.76 8.19
C LEU A 210 -15.63 -12.63 8.50
N ASP A 211 -16.48 -13.30 7.73
CA ASP A 211 -17.94 -13.37 7.96
C ASP A 211 -18.28 -13.97 9.35
N LYS A 212 -17.49 -14.97 9.79
CA LYS A 212 -17.60 -15.54 11.15
C LYS A 212 -17.33 -14.47 12.21
N LEU A 213 -16.29 -13.62 12.05
CA LEU A 213 -16.01 -12.53 13.00
C LEU A 213 -17.19 -11.56 13.11
N VAL A 214 -17.82 -11.24 11.97
CA VAL A 214 -19.01 -10.37 11.92
C VAL A 214 -20.22 -11.03 12.58
N LYS A 215 -20.54 -12.26 12.22
CA LYS A 215 -21.69 -13.02 12.75
C LYS A 215 -21.60 -13.23 14.25
N GLU A 216 -20.42 -13.48 14.77
CA GLU A 216 -20.16 -13.66 16.20
C GLU A 216 -19.96 -12.33 16.96
N LYS A 217 -20.08 -11.20 16.27
CA LYS A 217 -19.92 -9.84 16.84
C LYS A 217 -18.59 -9.61 17.53
N VAL A 218 -17.53 -10.21 17.00
CA VAL A 218 -16.14 -9.98 17.44
C VAL A 218 -15.62 -8.66 16.92
N THR A 219 -16.25 -8.15 15.87
CA THR A 219 -15.94 -6.87 15.22
C THR A 219 -17.18 -5.96 15.19
N PRO A 220 -17.01 -4.62 15.23
CA PRO A 220 -18.10 -3.70 14.94
C PRO A 220 -18.55 -3.85 13.46
N ASP A 221 -19.57 -3.09 13.04
CA ASP A 221 -20.00 -3.09 11.64
C ASP A 221 -18.83 -2.71 10.71
N PRO A 222 -18.35 -3.63 9.84
CA PRO A 222 -17.17 -3.37 9.01
C PRO A 222 -17.37 -2.31 7.92
N ILE A 223 -18.62 -1.94 7.63
CA ILE A 223 -18.99 -1.05 6.53
C ILE A 223 -18.99 0.40 7.01
N SER A 224 -19.50 0.64 8.22
CA SER A 224 -19.77 1.99 8.72
C SER A 224 -18.86 2.44 9.87
N SER A 225 -18.06 1.55 10.46
CA SER A 225 -17.24 1.88 11.64
C SER A 225 -15.92 2.53 11.27
N ASP A 226 -15.56 3.61 11.97
CA ASP A 226 -14.21 4.17 11.94
C ASP A 226 -13.32 3.42 12.95
N VAL A 227 -12.73 2.31 12.49
CA VAL A 227 -11.93 1.41 13.32
C VAL A 227 -10.66 2.07 13.87
N TYR A 228 -10.11 3.08 13.21
CA TYR A 228 -8.92 3.79 13.70
C TYR A 228 -9.24 4.71 14.87
N THR A 229 -10.34 5.46 14.80
CA THR A 229 -10.86 6.26 15.91
C THR A 229 -11.33 5.36 17.07
N MET A 230 -11.96 4.24 16.77
CA MET A 230 -12.37 3.27 17.80
C MET A 230 -11.17 2.68 18.55
N PHE A 231 -10.05 2.39 17.87
CA PHE A 231 -8.84 1.91 18.52
C PHE A 231 -8.24 2.98 19.46
N SER A 232 -8.06 4.20 18.98
CA SER A 232 -7.52 5.30 19.81
C SER A 232 -8.43 5.66 20.98
N SER A 233 -9.73 5.43 20.85
CA SER A 233 -10.74 5.62 21.93
C SER A 233 -10.90 4.40 22.85
N LYS A 234 -10.02 3.38 22.71
CA LYS A 234 -10.03 2.15 23.53
C LYS A 234 -11.35 1.35 23.44
N GLN A 235 -11.94 1.33 22.23
CA GLN A 235 -13.12 0.52 21.91
C GLN A 235 -12.77 -0.73 21.08
N LEU A 236 -11.50 -0.86 20.66
CA LEU A 236 -10.97 -2.03 19.96
C LEU A 236 -9.72 -2.54 20.66
N ALA A 237 -9.61 -3.87 20.78
CA ALA A 237 -8.41 -4.50 21.30
C ALA A 237 -7.33 -4.68 20.23
N MET A 238 -7.74 -4.93 18.98
CA MET A 238 -6.84 -5.11 17.85
C MET A 238 -7.38 -4.39 16.60
N VAL A 239 -6.47 -3.92 15.74
CA VAL A 239 -6.81 -3.34 14.45
C VAL A 239 -5.66 -3.47 13.45
N GLY A 240 -5.96 -3.82 12.21
CA GLY A 240 -5.00 -3.77 11.13
C GLY A 240 -4.81 -2.34 10.63
N ALA A 241 -3.58 -1.86 10.59
CA ALA A 241 -3.25 -0.54 10.05
C ALA A 241 -1.78 -0.47 9.61
N GLY A 242 -1.44 0.55 8.87
CA GLY A 242 -0.06 0.89 8.58
C GLY A 242 0.43 2.06 9.42
N ARG A 243 1.57 2.64 9.02
CA ARG A 243 2.21 3.73 9.73
C ARG A 243 1.37 5.03 9.76
N TRP A 244 0.47 5.21 8.80
CA TRP A 244 -0.35 6.43 8.63
C TRP A 244 -1.23 6.79 9.84
N VAL A 245 -1.52 5.85 10.76
CA VAL A 245 -2.33 6.11 11.94
C VAL A 245 -1.52 6.66 13.12
N LEU A 246 -0.19 6.45 13.13
CA LEU A 246 0.65 6.67 14.31
C LEU A 246 0.65 8.13 14.79
N ASN A 247 0.79 9.09 13.88
CA ASN A 247 0.78 10.50 14.26
C ASN A 247 -0.56 10.88 14.90
N THR A 248 -1.69 10.47 14.31
CA THR A 248 -3.02 10.74 14.85
C THR A 248 -3.23 10.10 16.23
N TRP A 249 -2.74 8.87 16.43
CA TRP A 249 -2.86 8.19 17.72
C TRP A 249 -1.96 8.81 18.79
N GLN A 250 -0.74 9.22 18.44
CA GLN A 250 0.15 9.96 19.35
C GLN A 250 -0.44 11.33 19.73
N ASP A 251 -1.03 12.05 18.78
CA ASP A 251 -1.74 13.31 19.04
C ASP A 251 -2.96 13.09 19.95
N ALA A 252 -3.61 11.92 19.88
CA ALA A 252 -4.66 11.50 20.79
C ALA A 252 -4.13 11.03 22.18
N GLY A 253 -2.81 11.03 22.38
CA GLY A 253 -2.15 10.72 23.63
C GLY A 253 -1.77 9.25 23.82
N LEU A 254 -1.86 8.40 22.79
CA LEU A 254 -1.41 7.02 22.88
C LEU A 254 0.12 6.96 22.82
N THR A 255 0.67 6.03 23.60
CA THR A 255 2.12 5.82 23.76
C THR A 255 2.46 4.33 23.66
N ASN A 256 3.73 4.01 23.71
CA ASN A 256 4.22 2.62 23.80
C ASN A 256 3.67 1.84 25.03
N ALA A 257 3.18 2.54 26.06
CA ALA A 257 2.51 1.88 27.19
C ALA A 257 1.09 1.40 26.82
N ASP A 258 0.46 2.02 25.82
CA ASP A 258 -0.92 1.70 25.43
C ASP A 258 -1.01 0.61 24.36
N PHE A 259 -0.07 0.58 23.40
CA PHE A 259 -0.14 -0.33 22.26
C PHE A 259 1.24 -0.73 21.72
N ASP A 260 1.24 -1.80 20.92
CA ASP A 260 2.38 -2.22 20.10
C ASP A 260 1.85 -2.86 18.81
N CYS A 261 2.74 -3.35 17.96
CA CYS A 261 2.38 -4.06 16.75
C CYS A 261 3.04 -5.42 16.63
N VAL A 262 2.42 -6.28 15.83
CA VAL A 262 2.87 -7.64 15.52
C VAL A 262 2.57 -7.93 14.05
N GLN A 263 3.22 -8.96 13.47
CA GLN A 263 2.88 -9.42 12.14
C GLN A 263 1.41 -9.87 12.04
N TRP A 264 0.86 -9.83 10.81
CA TRP A 264 -0.49 -10.33 10.56
C TRP A 264 -0.60 -11.82 10.95
N PRO A 265 -1.72 -12.28 11.53
CA PRO A 265 -1.88 -13.69 11.88
C PRO A 265 -1.84 -14.59 10.64
N VAL A 266 -1.21 -15.74 10.80
CA VAL A 266 -0.89 -16.69 9.72
C VAL A 266 -1.96 -17.77 9.62
N ASN A 267 -2.42 -18.10 8.40
CA ASN A 267 -3.13 -19.35 8.14
C ASN A 267 -2.20 -20.37 7.44
N GLU A 268 -1.67 -20.02 6.27
CA GLU A 268 -0.73 -20.89 5.53
C GLU A 268 0.69 -20.33 5.42
N LYS A 269 0.83 -19.01 5.40
CA LYS A 269 2.13 -18.34 5.30
C LYS A 269 2.12 -16.98 5.99
N GLU A 270 3.29 -16.45 6.33
CA GLU A 270 3.45 -15.04 6.65
C GLU A 270 3.03 -14.18 5.45
N GLY A 271 2.42 -13.04 5.71
CA GLY A 271 1.97 -12.14 4.65
C GLY A 271 1.44 -10.84 5.20
N SER A 272 1.39 -9.86 4.34
CA SER A 272 0.77 -8.56 4.52
C SER A 272 0.38 -8.02 3.16
N VAL A 273 0.08 -6.74 3.07
CA VAL A 273 -0.14 -6.02 1.83
C VAL A 273 0.82 -4.84 1.75
N PHE A 274 1.23 -4.48 0.54
CA PHE A 274 1.78 -3.17 0.32
C PHE A 274 1.10 -2.46 -0.86
N GLY A 275 0.97 -1.16 -0.71
CA GLY A 275 0.73 -0.18 -1.75
C GLY A 275 1.84 0.85 -1.72
N GLY A 276 1.80 1.81 -2.62
CA GLY A 276 2.80 2.86 -2.67
C GLY A 276 2.93 3.41 -4.07
N ALA A 277 3.94 4.24 -4.27
CA ALA A 277 4.21 4.87 -5.55
C ALA A 277 5.68 4.72 -5.95
N ALA A 278 5.91 4.84 -7.25
CA ALA A 278 7.25 4.82 -7.81
C ALA A 278 7.46 5.98 -8.80
N TRP A 279 8.71 6.38 -8.94
CA TRP A 279 9.14 7.27 -9.99
C TRP A 279 9.50 6.49 -11.24
N CYS A 280 8.90 6.87 -12.35
CA CYS A 280 9.01 6.24 -13.65
C CYS A 280 9.50 7.23 -14.70
N ILE A 281 10.01 6.73 -15.83
CA ILE A 281 10.37 7.54 -16.99
C ILE A 281 9.37 7.27 -18.13
N SER A 282 8.88 8.34 -18.76
CA SER A 282 8.00 8.23 -19.92
C SER A 282 8.73 7.58 -21.08
N LYS A 283 8.07 6.65 -21.77
CA LYS A 283 8.62 5.99 -22.96
C LYS A 283 8.97 6.97 -24.07
N ASN A 284 8.18 8.04 -24.19
CA ASN A 284 8.28 9.01 -25.27
C ASN A 284 9.07 10.27 -24.89
N THR A 285 9.85 10.24 -23.79
CA THR A 285 10.69 11.39 -23.42
C THR A 285 11.77 11.65 -24.49
N GLU A 286 11.91 12.90 -24.88
CA GLU A 286 13.02 13.38 -25.70
C GLU A 286 14.25 13.79 -24.86
N ASN A 287 14.10 13.77 -23.51
CA ASN A 287 15.09 14.23 -22.53
C ASN A 287 15.62 13.07 -21.66
N LYS A 288 15.90 11.90 -22.27
CA LYS A 288 16.20 10.66 -21.53
C LYS A 288 17.30 10.83 -20.47
N GLU A 289 18.45 11.43 -20.83
CA GLU A 289 19.58 11.61 -19.91
C GLU A 289 19.21 12.52 -18.73
N LEU A 290 18.49 13.62 -18.99
CA LEU A 290 18.02 14.53 -17.94
C LEU A 290 16.96 13.86 -17.05
N SER A 291 16.10 13.03 -17.63
CA SER A 291 15.11 12.25 -16.87
C SER A 291 15.77 11.26 -15.93
N ILE A 292 16.87 10.62 -16.34
CA ILE A 292 17.67 9.73 -15.49
C ILE A 292 18.33 10.51 -14.34
N GLU A 293 18.93 11.67 -14.62
CA GLU A 293 19.54 12.50 -13.58
C GLU A 293 18.49 13.01 -12.57
N LEU A 294 17.30 13.38 -13.05
CA LEU A 294 16.21 13.77 -12.15
C LEU A 294 15.70 12.57 -11.33
N LEU A 295 15.58 11.39 -11.95
CA LEU A 295 15.18 10.15 -11.25
C LEU A 295 16.13 9.88 -10.07
N LYS A 296 17.46 10.03 -10.24
CA LYS A 296 18.43 9.87 -9.14
C LYS A 296 18.12 10.80 -7.97
N SER A 297 17.83 12.08 -8.25
CA SER A 297 17.47 13.04 -7.20
C SER A 297 16.16 12.65 -6.47
N LEU A 298 15.17 12.15 -7.24
CA LEU A 298 13.86 11.77 -6.71
C LEU A 298 13.90 10.48 -5.86
N VAL A 299 14.87 9.59 -6.08
CA VAL A 299 15.07 8.36 -5.29
C VAL A 299 16.32 8.43 -4.40
N SER A 300 16.92 9.61 -4.25
CA SER A 300 18.04 9.80 -3.34
C SER A 300 17.67 9.54 -1.89
N GLU A 301 18.64 9.12 -1.08
CA GLU A 301 18.43 8.88 0.36
C GLU A 301 17.78 10.09 1.06
N GLU A 302 18.18 11.30 0.69
CA GLU A 302 17.61 12.54 1.25
C GLU A 302 16.13 12.69 0.91
N THR A 303 15.72 12.40 -0.33
CA THR A 303 14.31 12.42 -0.72
C THR A 303 13.53 11.33 0.00
N LEU A 304 14.07 10.11 0.10
CA LEU A 304 13.43 9.00 0.82
C LEU A 304 13.23 9.30 2.30
N LYS A 305 14.21 9.96 2.95
CA LYS A 305 14.08 10.46 4.33
C LYS A 305 12.95 11.49 4.47
N ALA A 306 12.83 12.42 3.52
CA ALA A 306 11.76 13.40 3.54
C ALA A 306 10.37 12.74 3.39
N VAL A 307 10.23 11.75 2.50
CA VAL A 307 8.99 10.96 2.36
C VAL A 307 8.64 10.25 3.66
N ALA A 308 9.62 9.60 4.29
CA ALA A 308 9.42 8.89 5.55
C ALA A 308 9.07 9.83 6.72
N ALA A 309 9.65 11.03 6.76
CA ALA A 309 9.38 12.05 7.77
C ALA A 309 7.90 12.53 7.74
N GLY A 310 7.21 12.43 6.61
CA GLY A 310 5.77 12.64 6.51
C GLY A 310 4.91 11.67 7.33
N GLY A 311 5.51 10.59 7.85
CA GLY A 311 4.88 9.68 8.82
C GLY A 311 3.89 8.68 8.25
N GLN A 312 3.64 8.69 6.93
CA GLN A 312 2.66 7.81 6.30
C GLN A 312 3.27 6.60 5.62
N GLN A 313 4.48 6.74 5.08
CA GLN A 313 5.14 5.72 4.29
C GLN A 313 6.32 5.10 5.02
N VAL A 314 6.66 3.87 4.63
CA VAL A 314 7.85 3.15 5.05
C VAL A 314 8.88 3.28 3.93
N PRO A 315 10.12 3.69 4.21
CA PRO A 315 11.18 3.75 3.22
C PRO A 315 11.42 2.40 2.53
N PRO A 316 11.90 2.39 1.28
CA PRO A 316 12.08 1.14 0.53
C PRO A 316 13.33 0.34 0.91
N THR A 317 14.15 0.85 1.84
CA THR A 317 15.39 0.22 2.32
C THR A 317 15.31 -0.10 3.81
N GLU A 318 15.94 -1.21 4.22
CA GLU A 318 15.99 -1.62 5.63
C GLU A 318 16.67 -0.56 6.50
N SER A 319 17.79 -0.01 6.05
CA SER A 319 18.57 0.98 6.80
C SER A 319 17.77 2.22 7.20
N LEU A 320 16.87 2.69 6.31
CA LEU A 320 16.00 3.83 6.62
C LEU A 320 14.74 3.41 7.38
N ALA A 321 14.19 2.23 7.07
CA ALA A 321 12.94 1.74 7.65
C ALA A 321 13.10 1.26 9.11
N THR A 322 14.32 0.99 9.56
CA THR A 322 14.63 0.62 10.95
C THR A 322 15.33 1.74 11.73
N ASP A 323 15.64 2.87 11.08
CA ASP A 323 16.23 4.03 11.74
C ASP A 323 15.19 4.77 12.59
N THR A 324 15.36 4.74 13.91
CA THR A 324 14.44 5.37 14.85
C THR A 324 14.44 6.90 14.81
N GLU A 325 15.47 7.53 14.27
CA GLU A 325 15.49 8.98 14.06
C GLU A 325 14.53 9.36 12.90
N ILE A 326 14.31 8.45 11.94
CA ILE A 326 13.43 8.62 10.79
C ILE A 326 12.03 8.10 11.09
N MET A 327 11.95 6.87 11.62
CA MET A 327 10.69 6.16 11.81
C MET A 327 9.99 6.49 13.13
N GLY A 328 10.72 7.08 14.09
CA GLY A 328 10.24 7.26 15.45
C GLY A 328 10.46 6.02 16.32
N THR A 329 10.02 6.08 17.58
CA THR A 329 10.17 5.02 18.57
C THR A 329 8.82 4.44 19.04
N THR A 330 7.75 4.74 18.36
CA THR A 330 6.39 4.26 18.65
C THR A 330 5.79 3.66 17.37
N PRO A 331 5.37 2.40 17.39
CA PRO A 331 5.38 1.44 18.52
C PRO A 331 6.78 0.95 18.90
N ASP A 332 6.92 0.18 20.00
CA ASP A 332 8.21 -0.42 20.39
C ASP A 332 8.76 -1.32 19.28
N ASN A 333 7.89 -2.06 18.59
CA ASN A 333 8.23 -2.97 17.48
C ASN A 333 8.28 -2.27 16.12
N ILE A 334 9.09 -1.21 15.98
CA ILE A 334 9.28 -0.53 14.67
C ILE A 334 9.84 -1.48 13.60
N GLU A 335 10.75 -2.39 13.96
CA GLU A 335 11.31 -3.39 13.05
C GLU A 335 10.23 -4.31 12.48
N GLY A 336 9.14 -4.54 13.23
CA GLY A 336 7.98 -5.30 12.77
C GLY A 336 7.29 -4.66 11.57
N ILE A 337 7.30 -3.33 11.44
CA ILE A 337 6.74 -2.62 10.29
C ILE A 337 7.57 -2.91 9.03
N TRP A 338 8.91 -2.89 9.15
CA TRP A 338 9.78 -3.28 8.04
C TRP A 338 9.63 -4.76 7.67
N LYS A 339 9.58 -5.64 8.67
CA LYS A 339 9.33 -7.07 8.42
C LYS A 339 8.03 -7.30 7.65
N ALA A 340 6.97 -6.55 7.96
CA ALA A 340 5.72 -6.62 7.21
C ALA A 340 5.89 -6.23 5.72
N VAL A 341 6.76 -5.26 5.40
CA VAL A 341 7.09 -4.94 3.99
C VAL A 341 7.71 -6.15 3.29
N THR A 342 8.67 -6.82 3.94
CA THR A 342 9.44 -7.92 3.29
C THR A 342 8.61 -9.17 2.99
N VAL A 343 7.47 -9.35 3.69
CA VAL A 343 6.55 -10.49 3.49
C VAL A 343 5.24 -10.08 2.79
N ALA A 344 5.10 -8.80 2.44
CA ALA A 344 3.89 -8.28 1.83
C ALA A 344 3.70 -8.79 0.40
N SER A 345 2.45 -8.84 -0.03
CA SER A 345 2.08 -8.95 -1.44
C SER A 345 1.65 -7.57 -1.95
N PRO A 346 1.91 -7.23 -3.21
CA PRO A 346 1.34 -6.01 -3.80
C PRO A 346 -0.18 -6.09 -3.76
N VAL A 347 -0.83 -4.94 -3.58
CA VAL A 347 -2.28 -4.87 -3.81
C VAL A 347 -2.57 -5.34 -5.24
N ALA A 348 -3.58 -6.20 -5.42
CA ALA A 348 -3.95 -6.68 -6.75
C ALA A 348 -4.43 -5.52 -7.63
N ALA A 349 -3.69 -5.21 -8.68
CA ALA A 349 -3.88 -4.02 -9.50
C ALA A 349 -3.79 -4.32 -11.02
N PRO A 350 -4.67 -5.17 -11.56
CA PRO A 350 -4.73 -5.43 -12.99
C PRO A 350 -5.20 -4.21 -13.78
N THR A 351 -5.18 -4.28 -15.10
CA THR A 351 -5.65 -3.18 -15.98
C THR A 351 -7.11 -2.76 -15.72
N TYR A 352 -7.91 -3.64 -15.15
CA TYR A 352 -9.31 -3.42 -14.75
C TYR A 352 -9.47 -3.19 -13.22
N PHE A 353 -8.44 -2.64 -12.57
CA PHE A 353 -8.38 -2.43 -11.11
C PHE A 353 -9.64 -1.79 -10.51
N GLY A 354 -10.14 -0.70 -11.11
CA GLY A 354 -11.32 0.01 -10.59
C GLY A 354 -12.57 -0.87 -10.52
N ASP A 355 -12.79 -1.72 -11.54
CA ASP A 355 -13.90 -2.66 -11.56
C ASP A 355 -13.70 -3.80 -10.55
N LEU A 356 -12.47 -4.31 -10.42
CA LEU A 356 -12.12 -5.33 -9.44
C LEU A 356 -12.37 -4.83 -8.02
N GLU A 357 -11.87 -3.63 -7.69
CA GLU A 357 -12.05 -3.00 -6.38
C GLU A 357 -13.52 -2.80 -6.04
N GLN A 358 -14.28 -2.12 -6.91
CA GLN A 358 -15.70 -1.85 -6.67
C GLN A 358 -16.52 -3.13 -6.50
N THR A 359 -16.28 -4.12 -7.36
CA THR A 359 -17.01 -5.40 -7.31
C THR A 359 -16.65 -6.18 -6.04
N THR A 360 -15.36 -6.19 -5.63
CA THR A 360 -14.93 -6.84 -4.40
C THR A 360 -15.57 -6.18 -3.18
N LEU A 361 -15.53 -4.85 -3.07
CA LEU A 361 -16.11 -4.14 -1.92
C LEU A 361 -17.62 -4.36 -1.81
N ARG A 362 -18.34 -4.28 -2.92
CA ARG A 362 -19.76 -4.59 -2.94
C ARG A 362 -20.05 -6.05 -2.52
N CYS A 363 -19.26 -7.01 -3.01
CA CYS A 363 -19.36 -8.40 -2.60
C CYS A 363 -19.20 -8.55 -1.07
N MET A 364 -18.20 -7.88 -0.47
CA MET A 364 -18.01 -7.90 0.98
C MET A 364 -19.19 -7.27 1.73
N GLU A 365 -19.74 -6.17 1.23
CA GLU A 365 -20.94 -5.55 1.81
C GLU A 365 -22.14 -6.51 1.81
N GLU A 366 -22.38 -7.22 0.69
CA GLU A 366 -23.45 -8.21 0.59
C GLU A 366 -23.28 -9.38 1.59
N VAL A 367 -22.03 -9.83 1.79
CA VAL A 367 -21.71 -10.90 2.76
C VAL A 367 -21.86 -10.38 4.19
N PHE A 368 -21.20 -9.31 4.56
CA PHE A 368 -21.15 -8.82 5.94
C PHE A 368 -22.50 -8.29 6.43
N SER A 369 -23.36 -7.79 5.55
CA SER A 369 -24.74 -7.46 5.89
C SER A 369 -25.66 -8.68 6.04
N GLY A 370 -25.18 -9.89 5.75
CA GLY A 370 -25.97 -11.12 5.74
C GLY A 370 -26.93 -11.23 4.56
N GLY A 371 -26.72 -10.43 3.50
CA GLY A 371 -27.56 -10.42 2.31
C GLY A 371 -27.34 -11.61 1.37
N LYS A 372 -26.12 -12.20 1.39
CA LYS A 372 -25.74 -13.33 0.53
C LYS A 372 -24.87 -14.35 1.29
N ASP A 373 -24.95 -15.60 0.87
CA ASP A 373 -23.97 -16.62 1.19
C ASP A 373 -22.60 -16.30 0.55
N VAL A 374 -21.51 -16.63 1.25
CA VAL A 374 -20.15 -16.29 0.84
C VAL A 374 -19.81 -16.85 -0.55
N GLN A 375 -20.06 -18.15 -0.77
CA GLN A 375 -19.76 -18.79 -2.06
C GLN A 375 -20.53 -18.13 -3.19
N GLN A 376 -21.83 -17.90 -3.00
CA GLN A 376 -22.68 -17.28 -4.03
C GLN A 376 -22.25 -15.84 -4.33
N ALA A 377 -21.86 -15.06 -3.28
CA ALA A 377 -21.41 -13.69 -3.48
C ALA A 377 -20.10 -13.63 -4.29
N LEU A 378 -19.16 -14.52 -3.97
CA LEU A 378 -17.88 -14.60 -4.68
C LEU A 378 -18.02 -15.14 -6.10
N ASP A 379 -18.91 -16.10 -6.36
CA ASP A 379 -19.21 -16.60 -7.72
C ASP A 379 -19.82 -15.50 -8.59
N ASP A 380 -20.75 -14.71 -8.05
CA ASP A 380 -21.36 -13.59 -8.76
C ASP A 380 -20.32 -12.49 -9.05
N ALA A 381 -19.46 -12.17 -8.08
CA ALA A 381 -18.37 -11.20 -8.24
C ALA A 381 -17.33 -11.67 -9.26
N GLN A 382 -16.92 -12.95 -9.22
CA GLN A 382 -16.02 -13.55 -10.20
C GLN A 382 -16.55 -13.36 -11.63
N LYS A 383 -17.80 -13.74 -11.86
CA LYS A 383 -18.44 -13.63 -13.18
C LYS A 383 -18.50 -12.19 -13.67
N GLU A 384 -18.86 -11.25 -12.79
CA GLU A 384 -18.93 -9.83 -13.15
C GLU A 384 -17.56 -9.28 -13.55
N VAL A 385 -16.51 -9.57 -12.75
CA VAL A 385 -15.15 -9.08 -13.04
C VAL A 385 -14.61 -9.72 -14.33
N GLU A 386 -14.88 -11.02 -14.59
CA GLU A 386 -14.50 -11.68 -15.84
C GLU A 386 -15.13 -11.04 -17.10
N GLU A 387 -16.35 -10.49 -16.99
CA GLU A 387 -16.99 -9.76 -18.08
C GLU A 387 -16.31 -8.42 -18.36
N LYS A 388 -15.79 -7.77 -17.32
CA LYS A 388 -15.12 -6.45 -17.40
C LYS A 388 -13.63 -6.54 -17.72
N ALA A 389 -13.00 -7.66 -17.41
CA ALA A 389 -11.60 -7.93 -17.71
C ALA A 389 -11.30 -8.24 -19.19
N LYS A 390 -12.35 -8.41 -20.02
CA LYS A 390 -12.24 -8.67 -21.48
C LYS A 390 -12.03 -7.38 -22.26
#